data_cec7e5dd6d26b23714e739275fc437c4
#
_entry.id   cec7e5dd6d26b23714e739275fc437c4
#
_cell.length_a   1.000
_cell.length_b   1.000
_cell.length_c   1.000
_cell.angle_alpha   90.00
_cell.angle_beta   90.00
_cell.angle_gamma   90.00
#
_symmetry.space_group_name_H-M   'P 1'
#
loop_
_entity.id
_entity.type
_entity.pdbx_description
1 polymer ?
#
loop_
_entity_poly.entity_id
_entity_poly.type
_entity_poly.pdbx_seq_one_letter_code
_entity_poly.pdbx_strand_id
1 'polypeptide(L)'
;MRKLFIVFGLLLIVGAGTESAQSGDATFRLTNNGRFSVMVKFFAQSRDWWWPGRTRHWDLDHSSAQAFRLNCQDGEKICYGASYTADDQTHWGVGFQGDKACQGCCLTCGSNVSHDWTLNDGSSGGQRPIGRPQKID
;
A
#
# COMPACT_ATOMS: atom_id res chain seq x y z
N MET A 1 -18.29 -55.45 47.57
CA MET A 1 -18.24 -55.11 46.14
C MET A 1 -18.16 -53.62 46.04
N ARG A 2 -16.93 -53.10 45.77
CA ARG A 2 -16.67 -51.66 45.57
C ARG A 2 -16.65 -51.42 44.09
N LYS A 3 -17.62 -50.64 43.56
CA LYS A 3 -17.63 -50.19 42.17
C LYS A 3 -16.76 -48.93 42.04
N LEU A 4 -15.65 -49.08 41.36
CA LEU A 4 -14.72 -47.98 41.00
C LEU A 4 -15.28 -47.28 39.76
N PHE A 5 -15.74 -46.04 39.88
CA PHE A 5 -16.08 -45.18 38.74
C PHE A 5 -14.81 -44.43 38.29
N ILE A 6 -14.32 -44.83 37.14
CA ILE A 6 -13.25 -44.09 36.47
C ILE A 6 -13.92 -42.99 35.63
N VAL A 7 -13.77 -41.76 36.07
CA VAL A 7 -14.16 -40.58 35.29
C VAL A 7 -13.04 -40.26 34.31
N PHE A 8 -13.28 -40.53 33.03
CA PHE A 8 -12.38 -40.14 31.94
C PHE A 8 -12.62 -38.65 31.67
N GLY A 9 -11.74 -37.82 32.19
CA GLY A 9 -11.71 -36.38 31.85
C GLY A 9 -11.22 -36.16 30.43
N LEU A 10 -12.12 -35.77 29.51
CA LEU A 10 -11.80 -35.40 28.15
C LEU A 10 -11.19 -34.00 28.16
N LEU A 11 -9.86 -33.93 28.01
CA LEU A 11 -9.12 -32.67 27.91
C LEU A 11 -9.29 -32.15 26.48
N LEU A 12 -10.17 -31.16 26.28
CA LEU A 12 -10.28 -30.40 25.02
C LEU A 12 -9.08 -29.45 24.91
N ILE A 13 -8.08 -29.83 24.14
CA ILE A 13 -7.01 -28.93 23.76
C ILE A 13 -7.55 -28.02 22.66
N VAL A 14 -7.95 -26.80 23.03
CA VAL A 14 -8.22 -25.73 22.08
C VAL A 14 -6.86 -25.27 21.54
N GLY A 15 -6.47 -25.78 20.38
CA GLY A 15 -5.32 -25.29 19.64
C GLY A 15 -5.64 -23.89 19.14
N ALA A 16 -5.06 -22.86 19.76
CA ALA A 16 -5.03 -21.52 19.21
C ALA A 16 -4.14 -21.58 17.96
N GLY A 17 -4.76 -21.71 16.78
CA GLY A 17 -4.08 -21.55 15.51
C GLY A 17 -3.60 -20.12 15.42
N THR A 18 -2.32 -19.90 15.52
CA THR A 18 -1.69 -18.64 15.12
C THR A 18 -1.76 -18.57 13.59
N GLU A 19 -2.76 -17.90 13.06
CA GLU A 19 -2.76 -17.55 11.64
C GLU A 19 -1.60 -16.59 11.41
N SER A 20 -0.49 -17.09 10.86
CA SER A 20 0.59 -16.24 10.37
C SER A 20 0.05 -15.49 9.16
N ALA A 21 0.10 -14.14 9.20
CA ALA A 21 -0.25 -13.31 8.07
C ALA A 21 0.62 -13.71 6.87
N GLN A 22 -0.03 -14.12 5.76
CA GLN A 22 0.65 -14.53 4.56
C GLN A 22 1.32 -13.30 3.91
N SER A 23 2.59 -13.43 3.54
CA SER A 23 3.31 -12.37 2.83
C SER A 23 2.91 -12.34 1.36
N GLY A 24 2.75 -11.12 0.84
CA GLY A 24 2.48 -10.85 -0.56
C GLY A 24 3.42 -9.77 -1.10
N ASP A 25 3.14 -9.31 -2.30
CA ASP A 25 3.79 -8.16 -2.89
C ASP A 25 2.81 -7.23 -3.60
N ALA A 26 3.24 -5.99 -3.79
CA ALA A 26 2.54 -5.00 -4.60
C ALA A 26 3.58 -4.17 -5.35
N THR A 27 3.38 -3.98 -6.64
CA THR A 27 4.26 -3.17 -7.48
C THR A 27 3.54 -1.91 -7.94
N PHE A 28 4.04 -0.78 -7.51
CA PHE A 28 3.60 0.53 -7.96
C PHE A 28 4.53 1.01 -9.08
N ARG A 29 4.01 1.22 -10.27
CA ARG A 29 4.76 1.84 -11.36
C ARG A 29 4.34 3.29 -11.47
N LEU A 30 5.27 4.19 -11.16
CA LEU A 30 5.04 5.63 -11.20
C LEU A 30 5.83 6.25 -12.33
N THR A 31 5.17 7.06 -13.14
CA THR A 31 5.80 7.90 -14.18
C THR A 31 5.67 9.36 -13.76
N ASN A 32 6.78 10.05 -13.62
CA ASN A 32 6.81 11.48 -13.32
C ASN A 32 6.85 12.31 -14.59
N ASN A 33 5.71 12.87 -14.99
CA ASN A 33 5.59 13.83 -16.09
C ASN A 33 5.59 15.29 -15.59
N GLY A 34 5.84 15.51 -14.31
CA GLY A 34 5.96 16.83 -13.73
C GLY A 34 7.29 17.51 -14.06
N ARG A 35 7.42 18.75 -13.66
CA ARG A 35 8.60 19.59 -13.99
C ARG A 35 9.82 19.32 -13.11
N PHE A 36 9.63 18.71 -11.96
CA PHE A 36 10.68 18.48 -10.97
C PHE A 36 10.69 17.04 -10.49
N SER A 37 11.78 16.61 -9.88
CA SER A 37 11.83 15.35 -9.15
C SER A 37 10.79 15.34 -8.01
N VAL A 38 10.18 14.20 -7.77
CA VAL A 38 9.21 14.01 -6.69
C VAL A 38 9.74 13.05 -5.64
N MET A 39 9.45 13.34 -4.38
CA MET A 39 9.66 12.43 -3.27
C MET A 39 8.50 11.47 -3.19
N VAL A 40 8.76 10.18 -3.04
CA VAL A 40 7.75 9.11 -3.04
C VAL A 40 7.84 8.29 -1.76
N LYS A 41 6.69 8.04 -1.17
CA LYS A 41 6.48 7.08 -0.07
C LYS A 41 5.25 6.23 -0.32
N PHE A 42 5.18 5.12 0.41
CA PHE A 42 4.00 4.27 0.42
C PHE A 42 3.55 4.03 1.85
N PHE A 43 2.24 3.91 2.04
CA PHE A 43 1.61 3.89 3.35
C PHE A 43 0.64 2.72 3.46
N ALA A 44 0.86 1.84 4.43
CA ALA A 44 -0.14 0.85 4.81
C ALA A 44 -1.34 1.53 5.46
N GLN A 45 -2.56 1.12 5.12
CA GLN A 45 -3.78 1.74 5.64
C GLN A 45 -4.30 1.06 6.91
N SER A 46 -3.92 -0.19 7.15
CA SER A 46 -4.40 -0.98 8.30
C SER A 46 -3.42 -1.06 9.47
N ARG A 47 -2.20 -0.60 9.26
CA ARG A 47 -1.14 -0.56 10.28
C ARG A 47 -0.23 0.64 10.07
N ASP A 48 0.49 1.02 11.10
CA ASP A 48 1.44 2.12 11.07
C ASP A 48 2.78 1.67 10.44
N TRP A 49 2.76 1.47 9.12
CA TRP A 49 3.91 1.03 8.35
C TRP A 49 4.07 1.83 7.07
N TRP A 50 5.31 2.27 6.79
CA TRP A 50 5.66 3.11 5.65
C TRP A 50 6.85 2.52 4.90
N TRP A 51 6.86 2.66 3.60
CA TRP A 51 8.01 2.32 2.75
C TRP A 51 8.60 3.60 2.13
N PRO A 52 9.92 3.75 2.08
CA PRO A 52 10.98 2.86 2.59
C PRO A 52 11.20 2.99 4.10
N GLY A 53 10.45 3.81 4.80
CA GLY A 53 10.53 4.06 6.23
C GLY A 53 10.03 5.46 6.57
N ARG A 54 9.81 5.76 7.86
CA ARG A 54 9.21 7.03 8.32
C ARG A 54 10.01 8.26 7.93
N THR A 55 11.33 8.16 8.00
CA THR A 55 12.28 9.28 7.75
C THR A 55 12.93 9.20 6.37
N ARG A 56 12.53 8.24 5.54
CA ARG A 56 13.12 7.97 4.22
C ARG A 56 12.09 8.12 3.12
N HIS A 57 12.56 8.38 1.91
CA HIS A 57 11.75 8.42 0.69
C HIS A 57 12.59 7.95 -0.50
N TRP A 58 11.94 7.71 -1.61
CA TRP A 58 12.59 7.57 -2.90
C TRP A 58 12.41 8.85 -3.70
N ASP A 59 13.41 9.17 -4.50
CA ASP A 59 13.32 10.24 -5.46
C ASP A 59 12.99 9.67 -6.85
N LEU A 60 11.97 10.20 -7.49
CA LEU A 60 11.59 9.88 -8.86
C LEU A 60 11.85 11.10 -9.73
N ASP A 61 12.88 11.01 -10.56
CA ASP A 61 13.32 12.13 -11.37
C ASP A 61 12.28 12.57 -12.40
N HIS A 62 12.38 13.83 -12.79
CA HIS A 62 11.60 14.39 -13.88
C HIS A 62 11.71 13.53 -15.15
N SER A 63 10.60 13.33 -15.83
CA SER A 63 10.48 12.52 -17.05
C SER A 63 10.98 11.07 -16.94
N SER A 64 10.95 10.51 -15.73
CA SER A 64 11.33 9.11 -15.49
C SER A 64 10.16 8.27 -15.03
N ALA A 65 10.31 6.97 -15.18
CA ALA A 65 9.37 5.98 -14.64
C ALA A 65 10.14 4.96 -13.80
N GLN A 66 9.54 4.53 -12.70
CA GLN A 66 10.13 3.54 -11.81
C GLN A 66 9.07 2.60 -11.26
N ALA A 67 9.41 1.33 -11.13
CA ALA A 67 8.63 0.32 -10.44
C ALA A 67 9.12 0.18 -8.99
N PHE A 68 8.20 0.32 -8.06
CA PHE A 68 8.44 0.13 -6.63
C PHE A 68 7.75 -1.16 -6.20
N ARG A 69 8.54 -2.21 -5.98
CA ARG A 69 8.03 -3.48 -5.48
C ARG A 69 8.13 -3.52 -3.96
N LEU A 70 6.98 -3.65 -3.30
CA LEU A 70 6.86 -3.65 -1.86
C LEU A 70 6.50 -5.04 -1.35
N ASN A 71 7.23 -5.52 -0.36
CA ASN A 71 6.79 -6.67 0.43
C ASN A 71 5.73 -6.21 1.42
N CYS A 72 4.61 -6.91 1.47
CA CYS A 72 3.44 -6.52 2.24
C CYS A 72 2.70 -7.74 2.80
N GLN A 73 1.70 -7.50 3.63
CA GLN A 73 0.81 -8.54 4.12
C GLN A 73 -0.32 -8.76 3.12
N ASP A 74 -0.65 -10.00 2.82
CA ASP A 74 -1.74 -10.33 1.91
C ASP A 74 -3.05 -9.68 2.35
N GLY A 75 -3.75 -9.04 1.41
CA GLY A 75 -4.97 -8.27 1.68
C GLY A 75 -4.76 -6.86 2.24
N GLU A 76 -3.53 -6.46 2.51
CA GLU A 76 -3.20 -5.12 3.01
C GLU A 76 -3.41 -4.06 1.93
N LYS A 77 -4.12 -2.99 2.27
CA LYS A 77 -4.28 -1.84 1.39
C LYS A 77 -3.09 -0.89 1.55
N ILE A 78 -2.43 -0.57 0.44
CA ILE A 78 -1.28 0.33 0.39
C ILE A 78 -1.58 1.46 -0.58
N CYS A 79 -1.31 2.70 -0.16
CA CYS A 79 -1.48 3.88 -0.99
C CYS A 79 -0.15 4.57 -1.24
N TYR A 80 0.07 5.09 -2.45
CA TYR A 80 1.24 5.91 -2.72
C TYR A 80 0.97 7.37 -2.33
N GLY A 81 2.02 8.05 -1.90
CA GLY A 81 2.07 9.49 -1.74
C GLY A 81 3.33 10.04 -2.38
N ALA A 82 3.18 11.14 -3.10
CA ALA A 82 4.28 11.83 -3.74
C ALA A 82 4.10 13.34 -3.63
N SER A 83 5.21 14.07 -3.60
CA SER A 83 5.21 15.52 -3.52
C SER A 83 6.52 16.09 -4.05
N TYR A 84 6.51 17.34 -4.51
CA TYR A 84 7.72 18.07 -4.82
C TYR A 84 8.50 18.47 -3.56
N THR A 85 7.80 18.76 -2.48
CA THR A 85 8.36 19.23 -1.21
C THR A 85 7.66 18.54 -0.03
N ALA A 86 8.31 18.55 1.13
CA ALA A 86 7.78 17.89 2.33
C ALA A 86 6.52 18.57 2.92
N ASP A 87 6.19 19.79 2.49
CA ASP A 87 5.01 20.54 2.92
C ASP A 87 3.73 20.16 2.15
N ASP A 88 3.83 19.26 1.17
CA ASP A 88 2.69 18.74 0.38
C ASP A 88 1.84 19.81 -0.35
N GLN A 89 2.40 20.96 -0.66
CA GLN A 89 1.67 22.00 -1.42
C GLN A 89 1.26 21.50 -2.81
N THR A 90 2.16 20.77 -3.48
CA THR A 90 1.86 20.04 -4.70
C THR A 90 2.10 18.56 -4.43
N HIS A 91 1.02 17.77 -4.42
CA HIS A 91 1.08 16.37 -4.06
C HIS A 91 0.25 15.49 -4.99
N TRP A 92 0.55 14.22 -4.98
CA TRP A 92 -0.20 13.14 -5.63
C TRP A 92 -0.47 12.02 -4.63
N GLY A 93 -1.54 11.28 -4.91
CA GLY A 93 -1.96 10.23 -3.99
C GLY A 93 -2.31 10.78 -2.62
N VAL A 94 -1.85 10.12 -1.57
CA VAL A 94 -2.08 10.56 -0.18
C VAL A 94 -1.07 11.61 0.31
N GLY A 95 -0.25 12.15 -0.59
CA GLY A 95 0.80 13.13 -0.27
C GLY A 95 2.01 12.52 0.42
N PHE A 96 3.05 13.33 0.59
CA PHE A 96 4.31 12.89 1.21
C PHE A 96 4.15 12.54 2.69
N GLN A 97 3.18 13.16 3.38
CA GLN A 97 2.86 12.88 4.78
C GLN A 97 1.85 11.72 4.95
N GLY A 98 1.22 11.27 3.87
CA GLY A 98 0.25 10.18 3.92
C GLY A 98 -1.12 10.55 4.47
N ASP A 99 -1.44 11.84 4.59
CA ASP A 99 -2.65 12.36 5.25
C ASP A 99 -3.65 13.03 4.30
N LYS A 100 -3.36 13.03 2.99
CA LYS A 100 -4.27 13.61 1.99
C LYS A 100 -5.28 12.57 1.51
N ALA A 101 -6.49 13.03 1.23
CA ALA A 101 -7.51 12.21 0.60
C ALA A 101 -7.12 11.91 -0.85
N CYS A 102 -7.33 10.69 -1.30
CA CYS A 102 -7.14 10.32 -2.69
C CYS A 102 -8.19 9.31 -3.17
N GLN A 103 -8.38 9.27 -4.48
CA GLN A 103 -9.18 8.24 -5.13
C GLN A 103 -8.29 7.47 -6.11
N GLY A 104 -8.30 6.13 -6.01
CA GLY A 104 -7.58 5.28 -6.93
C GLY A 104 -6.05 5.32 -6.80
N CYS A 105 -5.52 5.74 -5.66
CA CYS A 105 -4.06 5.78 -5.41
C CYS A 105 -3.55 4.56 -4.62
N CYS A 106 -4.37 3.54 -4.44
CA CYS A 106 -4.07 2.41 -3.57
C CYS A 106 -4.12 1.08 -4.32
N LEU A 107 -3.33 0.12 -3.84
CA LEU A 107 -3.37 -1.29 -4.22
C LEU A 107 -3.71 -2.14 -3.00
N THR A 108 -4.36 -3.27 -3.24
CA THR A 108 -4.46 -4.34 -2.26
C THR A 108 -3.33 -5.34 -2.50
N CYS A 109 -2.53 -5.58 -1.47
CA CYS A 109 -1.42 -6.53 -1.51
C CYS A 109 -1.92 -7.94 -1.83
N GLY A 110 -1.21 -8.64 -2.67
CA GLY A 110 -1.53 -10.00 -3.07
C GLY A 110 -0.35 -10.66 -3.77
N SER A 111 -0.64 -11.60 -4.66
CA SER A 111 0.36 -12.28 -5.46
C SER A 111 0.50 -11.56 -6.80
N ASN A 112 1.67 -10.95 -7.06
CA ASN A 112 1.99 -10.24 -8.30
C ASN A 112 1.01 -9.10 -8.67
N VAL A 113 0.51 -8.38 -7.69
CA VAL A 113 -0.36 -7.22 -7.92
C VAL A 113 0.47 -6.04 -8.42
N SER A 114 0.05 -5.39 -9.49
CA SER A 114 0.71 -4.20 -10.02
C SER A 114 -0.27 -3.21 -10.63
N HIS A 115 0.10 -1.92 -10.59
CA HIS A 115 -0.66 -0.85 -11.22
C HIS A 115 0.24 0.31 -11.63
N ASP A 116 -0.19 1.05 -12.65
CA ASP A 116 0.55 2.18 -13.20
C ASP A 116 -0.15 3.50 -12.90
N TRP A 117 0.62 4.50 -12.47
CA TRP A 117 0.14 5.88 -12.29
C TRP A 117 1.09 6.86 -12.97
N THR A 118 0.54 7.94 -13.48
CA THR A 118 1.30 9.05 -14.03
C THR A 118 1.05 10.30 -13.19
N LEU A 119 2.13 10.90 -12.71
CA LEU A 119 2.12 12.15 -11.96
C LEU A 119 2.24 13.31 -12.94
N ASN A 120 1.18 14.09 -13.13
CA ASN A 120 1.16 15.24 -14.01
C ASN A 120 1.01 16.53 -13.21
N ASP A 121 1.68 17.60 -13.63
CA ASP A 121 1.46 18.93 -13.07
C ASP A 121 0.00 19.36 -13.24
N GLY A 122 -0.56 20.04 -12.23
CA GLY A 122 -1.94 20.50 -12.23
C GLY A 122 -2.98 19.46 -11.76
N SER A 123 -2.59 18.20 -11.53
CA SER A 123 -3.45 17.18 -10.94
C SER A 123 -3.08 16.93 -9.49
N SER A 124 -3.33 17.89 -8.62
CA SER A 124 -3.24 17.72 -7.18
C SER A 124 -4.45 16.93 -6.67
N GLY A 125 -4.17 15.85 -5.94
CA GLY A 125 -5.19 15.02 -5.30
C GLY A 125 -5.72 13.88 -6.15
N GLY A 126 -5.12 12.70 -6.01
CA GLY A 126 -5.65 11.42 -6.48
C GLY A 126 -5.78 11.28 -7.99
N GLN A 127 -4.73 10.84 -8.62
CA GLN A 127 -4.81 10.46 -10.02
C GLN A 127 -5.61 9.17 -10.20
N ARG A 128 -6.50 9.21 -11.17
CA ARG A 128 -7.20 8.02 -11.64
C ARG A 128 -6.17 7.03 -12.22
N PRO A 129 -6.29 5.74 -11.92
CA PRO A 129 -5.47 4.72 -12.56
C PRO A 129 -5.54 4.84 -14.08
N ILE A 130 -4.40 4.79 -14.76
CA ILE A 130 -4.38 4.65 -16.21
C ILE A 130 -4.82 3.23 -16.53
N GLY A 131 -6.03 3.06 -17.03
CA GLY A 131 -6.52 1.72 -17.38
C GLY A 131 -8.02 1.55 -17.49
N ARG A 132 -8.82 2.60 -17.27
CA ARG A 132 -10.21 2.58 -17.71
C ARG A 132 -10.35 3.41 -18.97
N PRO A 133 -10.85 2.82 -20.09
CA PRO A 133 -11.29 3.62 -21.22
C PRO A 133 -12.35 4.58 -20.71
N GLN A 134 -12.10 5.89 -20.85
CA GLN A 134 -13.14 6.87 -20.68
C GLN A 134 -14.20 6.58 -21.74
N LYS A 135 -15.39 6.23 -21.30
CA LYS A 135 -16.54 6.25 -22.17
C LYS A 135 -16.75 7.72 -22.52
N ILE A 136 -16.44 8.04 -23.75
CA ILE A 136 -16.78 9.34 -24.34
C ILE A 136 -18.26 9.22 -24.68
N ASP A 137 -19.09 9.87 -23.89
CA ASP A 137 -20.49 10.12 -24.27
C ASP A 137 -20.56 11.39 -25.12
#